data_d5a3d1fe2919f9fc19ec5fd4cd1b5c55
#
_entry.id   d5a3d1fe2919f9fc19ec5fd4cd1b5c55
#
_cell.length_a   1.000
_cell.length_b   1.000
_cell.length_c   1.000
_cell.angle_alpha   90.00
_cell.angle_beta   90.00
_cell.angle_gamma   90.00
#
_symmetry.space_group_name_H-M   'P 1'
#
loop_
_entity.id
_entity.type
_entity.pdbx_description
1 polymer ?
#
loop_
_entity_poly.entity_id
_entity_poly.type
_entity_poly.pdbx_seq_one_letter_code
_entity_poly.pdbx_strand_id
1 'polypeptide(L)'
;MAFDSLSSRLQMGLRRLTGKGKLNKNDIDEMLREVRLSLLEADVNYKVVKKFLANIKEEALGEKILKGLNPGQQVVKIVREELKKTLGDEAVELNFKSSGMTVVMAVGLQGAGKTTAVGKMALYYRKKLKKKPMLIAADIYRPAAVDQLVTLGKSIDVPVFEMGTKTTAEKIVTEGLKAAKEAGCNFVIIDTAGRLQINEELMKELQNVKDIAKPDEILLTVDAMAGQDAVNVALSFHKDLDITGIILTKLDGDTRGGAALSIKEMTGIPIKLMSTGEKLDSLEIFYPDRLADRILGMGDVLSLIDTVTENIDEEEMKSMAEKMMSSSFNYNDMLKQFKMIKRMGSLSKILGFLPGMGQMKQVMNQVDDKAFDKVSAIIYSMTEKERKNPDLIEKDFKRRERIAKGSGRSIQEVNKLRQSLQQMKSTMKQMKNMDEGSMRRMQSQVKNGNYSGFAAPQKVNKGKGKGKGSFRY
;
A
#
# COMPACT_ATOMS: atom_id res chain seq x y z
N MET A 1 4.25 -6.76 -5.35
CA MET A 1 4.09 -5.69 -4.34
C MET A 1 5.42 -5.46 -3.66
N ALA A 2 5.61 -4.28 -3.07
CA ALA A 2 6.82 -3.97 -2.31
C ALA A 2 7.12 -5.06 -1.26
N PHE A 3 8.38 -5.45 -1.15
CA PHE A 3 8.89 -6.40 -0.16
C PHE A 3 8.39 -7.86 -0.26
N ASP A 4 7.64 -8.26 -1.27
CA ASP A 4 7.05 -9.63 -1.35
C ASP A 4 8.13 -10.74 -1.28
N SER A 5 9.28 -10.57 -1.91
CA SER A 5 10.38 -11.55 -1.90
C SER A 5 11.01 -11.65 -0.50
N LEU A 6 11.38 -10.52 0.10
CA LEU A 6 11.93 -10.46 1.45
C LEU A 6 10.95 -11.02 2.48
N SER A 7 9.68 -10.60 2.39
CA SER A 7 8.61 -11.06 3.28
C SER A 7 8.43 -12.57 3.25
N SER A 8 8.33 -13.16 2.05
CA SER A 8 8.13 -14.61 1.90
C SER A 8 9.28 -15.42 2.50
N ARG A 9 10.51 -14.96 2.34
CA ARG A 9 11.71 -15.64 2.85
C ARG A 9 11.86 -15.52 4.36
N LEU A 10 11.66 -14.32 4.92
CA LEU A 10 11.69 -14.11 6.36
C LEU A 10 10.60 -14.92 7.07
N GLN A 11 9.37 -14.96 6.51
CA GLN A 11 8.30 -15.78 7.04
C GLN A 11 8.64 -17.27 7.05
N MET A 12 9.26 -17.80 5.99
CA MET A 12 9.69 -19.21 5.96
C MET A 12 10.69 -19.53 7.07
N GLY A 13 11.69 -18.68 7.28
CA GLY A 13 12.69 -18.85 8.36
C GLY A 13 12.04 -18.81 9.75
N LEU A 14 11.14 -17.85 9.99
CA LEU A 14 10.50 -17.63 11.28
C LEU A 14 9.42 -18.69 11.60
N ARG A 15 8.69 -19.23 10.61
CA ARG A 15 7.67 -20.25 10.81
C ARG A 15 8.21 -21.52 11.48
N ARG A 16 9.46 -21.89 11.21
CA ARG A 16 10.10 -23.06 11.82
C ARG A 16 10.21 -22.94 13.34
N LEU A 17 10.29 -21.71 13.87
CA LEU A 17 10.37 -21.44 15.31
C LEU A 17 9.01 -21.36 15.98
N THR A 18 7.99 -20.82 15.32
CA THR A 18 6.66 -20.57 15.94
C THR A 18 5.93 -21.84 16.38
N GLY A 19 6.27 -23.00 15.82
CA GLY A 19 5.71 -24.30 16.20
C GLY A 19 6.46 -25.02 17.33
N LYS A 20 7.62 -24.53 17.78
CA LYS A 20 8.45 -25.17 18.80
C LYS A 20 8.09 -24.69 20.20
N GLY A 21 7.73 -25.58 21.10
CA GLY A 21 7.40 -25.26 22.50
C GLY A 21 8.62 -24.90 23.36
N LYS A 22 9.84 -25.27 22.92
CA LYS A 22 11.12 -24.89 23.51
C LYS A 22 12.10 -24.57 22.38
N LEU A 23 12.93 -23.57 22.60
CA LEU A 23 14.02 -23.22 21.68
C LEU A 23 15.38 -23.46 22.37
N ASN A 24 16.35 -23.85 21.57
CA ASN A 24 17.74 -23.97 21.98
C ASN A 24 18.61 -23.01 21.14
N LYS A 25 19.87 -22.89 21.52
CA LYS A 25 20.83 -21.99 20.82
C LYS A 25 20.97 -22.33 19.33
N ASN A 26 20.95 -23.63 18.98
CA ASN A 26 21.09 -24.05 17.57
C ASN A 26 19.86 -23.61 16.74
N ASP A 27 18.64 -23.65 17.32
CA ASP A 27 17.44 -23.17 16.65
C ASP A 27 17.54 -21.68 16.31
N ILE A 28 18.08 -20.88 17.24
CA ILE A 28 18.31 -19.44 17.03
C ILE A 28 19.37 -19.21 15.98
N ASP A 29 20.51 -19.93 16.04
CA ASP A 29 21.61 -19.78 15.08
C ASP A 29 21.16 -20.19 13.66
N GLU A 30 20.34 -21.24 13.51
CA GLU A 30 19.76 -21.65 12.22
C GLU A 30 18.82 -20.55 11.66
N MET A 31 17.93 -20.03 12.49
CA MET A 31 17.03 -18.92 12.10
C MET A 31 17.84 -17.68 11.69
N LEU A 32 18.83 -17.28 12.46
CA LEU A 32 19.67 -16.12 12.13
C LEU A 32 20.41 -16.31 10.80
N ARG A 33 20.79 -17.53 10.47
CA ARG A 33 21.38 -17.86 9.16
C ARG A 33 20.38 -17.64 8.02
N GLU A 34 19.15 -18.12 8.18
CA GLU A 34 18.07 -17.91 7.19
C GLU A 34 17.73 -16.43 7.02
N VAL A 35 17.61 -15.69 8.14
CA VAL A 35 17.37 -14.24 8.12
C VAL A 35 18.52 -13.51 7.42
N ARG A 36 19.77 -13.87 7.70
CA ARG A 36 20.94 -13.31 7.04
C ARG A 36 20.89 -13.48 5.52
N LEU A 37 20.62 -14.70 5.06
CA LEU A 37 20.51 -14.98 3.63
C LEU A 37 19.37 -14.17 2.99
N SER A 38 18.21 -14.11 3.64
CA SER A 38 17.07 -13.35 3.16
C SER A 38 17.37 -11.85 2.99
N LEU A 39 18.06 -11.25 3.97
CA LEU A 39 18.44 -9.83 3.91
C LEU A 39 19.52 -9.56 2.85
N LEU A 40 20.52 -10.42 2.71
CA LEU A 40 21.56 -10.26 1.69
C LEU A 40 21.01 -10.42 0.28
N GLU A 41 20.10 -11.38 0.04
CA GLU A 41 19.44 -11.56 -1.25
C GLU A 41 18.45 -10.42 -1.56
N ALA A 42 17.94 -9.75 -0.52
CA ALA A 42 17.15 -8.53 -0.65
C ALA A 42 18.04 -7.29 -0.91
N ASP A 43 19.33 -7.45 -1.08
CA ASP A 43 20.30 -6.37 -1.32
C ASP A 43 20.40 -5.37 -0.14
N VAL A 44 20.24 -5.86 1.09
CA VAL A 44 20.50 -5.06 2.30
C VAL A 44 22.00 -4.94 2.54
N ASN A 45 22.46 -3.75 2.93
CA ASN A 45 23.86 -3.49 3.19
C ASN A 45 24.43 -4.45 4.25
N TYR A 46 25.61 -5.03 3.96
CA TYR A 46 26.25 -6.02 4.85
C TYR A 46 26.46 -5.51 6.28
N LYS A 47 26.83 -4.23 6.46
CA LYS A 47 27.01 -3.65 7.81
C LYS A 47 25.69 -3.61 8.56
N VAL A 48 24.60 -3.26 7.88
CA VAL A 48 23.25 -3.27 8.44
C VAL A 48 22.83 -4.68 8.83
N VAL A 49 23.02 -5.66 7.93
CA VAL A 49 22.72 -7.08 8.21
C VAL A 49 23.50 -7.57 9.43
N LYS A 50 24.80 -7.26 9.52
CA LYS A 50 25.63 -7.68 10.65
C LYS A 50 25.13 -7.11 11.98
N LYS A 51 24.80 -5.82 12.04
CA LYS A 51 24.26 -5.15 13.22
C LYS A 51 22.92 -5.73 13.62
N PHE A 52 22.00 -5.83 12.67
CA PHE A 52 20.67 -6.40 12.83
C PHE A 52 20.70 -7.80 13.46
N LEU A 53 21.53 -8.70 12.93
CA LEU A 53 21.66 -10.07 13.44
C LEU A 53 22.32 -10.12 14.82
N ALA A 54 23.27 -9.23 15.11
CA ALA A 54 23.92 -9.16 16.42
C ALA A 54 22.89 -8.77 17.50
N ASN A 55 22.08 -7.74 17.24
CA ASN A 55 21.05 -7.27 18.16
C ASN A 55 19.99 -8.36 18.43
N ILE A 56 19.48 -9.01 17.37
CA ILE A 56 18.53 -10.11 17.54
C ILE A 56 19.15 -11.28 18.32
N LYS A 57 20.41 -11.63 18.04
CA LYS A 57 21.08 -12.73 18.74
C LYS A 57 21.21 -12.46 20.22
N GLU A 58 21.61 -11.26 20.60
CA GLU A 58 21.73 -10.84 21.99
C GLU A 58 20.41 -10.95 22.75
N GLU A 59 19.33 -10.38 22.20
CA GLU A 59 18.00 -10.43 22.81
C GLU A 59 17.41 -11.85 22.82
N ALA A 60 17.54 -12.60 21.72
CA ALA A 60 16.92 -13.94 21.59
C ALA A 60 17.60 -15.02 22.44
N LEU A 61 18.88 -14.88 22.76
CA LEU A 61 19.61 -15.82 23.62
C LEU A 61 19.42 -15.52 25.12
N GLY A 62 18.69 -14.47 25.50
CA GLY A 62 18.35 -14.19 26.89
C GLY A 62 17.58 -15.36 27.56
N GLU A 63 17.94 -15.69 28.80
CA GLU A 63 17.31 -16.81 29.53
C GLU A 63 15.79 -16.75 29.60
N LYS A 64 15.23 -15.51 29.70
CA LYS A 64 13.79 -15.27 29.74
C LYS A 64 13.08 -15.72 28.46
N ILE A 65 13.74 -15.62 27.31
CA ILE A 65 13.21 -16.02 26.02
C ILE A 65 13.27 -17.55 25.87
N LEU A 66 14.42 -18.14 26.13
CA LEU A 66 14.63 -19.59 25.97
C LEU A 66 13.76 -20.43 26.91
N LYS A 67 13.51 -19.92 28.13
CA LYS A 67 12.70 -20.60 29.17
C LYS A 67 11.24 -20.11 29.22
N GLY A 68 10.89 -19.10 28.42
CA GLY A 68 9.54 -18.49 28.40
C GLY A 68 8.46 -19.37 27.77
N LEU A 69 7.20 -19.00 28.02
CA LEU A 69 6.07 -19.53 27.26
C LEU A 69 6.11 -18.97 25.83
N ASN A 70 5.88 -19.84 24.83
CA ASN A 70 5.88 -19.50 23.39
C ASN A 70 7.17 -18.78 22.93
N PRO A 71 8.35 -19.34 23.13
CA PRO A 71 9.62 -18.66 22.82
C PRO A 71 9.76 -18.30 21.33
N GLY A 72 9.18 -19.08 20.42
CA GLY A 72 9.16 -18.75 18.99
C GLY A 72 8.42 -17.47 18.69
N GLN A 73 7.30 -17.18 19.35
CA GLN A 73 6.57 -15.92 19.18
C GLN A 73 7.35 -14.72 19.74
N GLN A 74 8.08 -14.93 20.83
CA GLN A 74 8.93 -13.88 21.41
C GLN A 74 10.08 -13.52 20.48
N VAL A 75 10.71 -14.50 19.82
CA VAL A 75 11.75 -14.25 18.81
C VAL A 75 11.18 -13.48 17.62
N VAL A 76 9.98 -13.82 17.14
CA VAL A 76 9.31 -13.04 16.05
C VAL A 76 9.09 -11.60 16.49
N LYS A 77 8.70 -11.36 17.74
CA LYS A 77 8.55 -10.02 18.29
C LYS A 77 9.88 -9.27 18.31
N ILE A 78 10.98 -9.92 18.72
CA ILE A 78 12.32 -9.32 18.71
C ILE A 78 12.72 -8.92 17.28
N VAL A 79 12.53 -9.80 16.31
CA VAL A 79 12.80 -9.50 14.89
C VAL A 79 11.95 -8.33 14.39
N ARG A 80 10.69 -8.24 14.80
CA ARG A 80 9.78 -7.13 14.47
C ARG A 80 10.30 -5.79 15.01
N GLU A 81 10.65 -5.75 16.28
CA GLU A 81 11.15 -4.53 16.92
C GLU A 81 12.49 -4.10 16.29
N GLU A 82 13.37 -5.04 15.97
CA GLU A 82 14.64 -4.71 15.32
C GLU A 82 14.45 -4.23 13.87
N LEU A 83 13.49 -4.80 13.11
CA LEU A 83 13.09 -4.27 11.80
C LEU A 83 12.55 -2.84 11.92
N LYS A 84 11.70 -2.58 12.88
CA LYS A 84 11.14 -1.26 13.15
C LYS A 84 12.26 -0.24 13.44
N LYS A 85 13.19 -0.56 14.33
CA LYS A 85 14.35 0.28 14.66
C LYS A 85 15.22 0.55 13.41
N THR A 86 15.53 -0.48 12.64
CA THR A 86 16.33 -0.37 11.41
C THR A 86 15.67 0.54 10.36
N LEU A 87 14.34 0.53 10.27
CA LEU A 87 13.56 1.38 9.37
C LEU A 87 13.42 2.82 9.86
N GLY A 88 13.71 3.10 11.15
CA GLY A 88 13.66 4.47 11.67
C GLY A 88 12.84 4.67 12.92
N ASP A 89 12.31 3.60 13.50
CA ASP A 89 11.54 3.52 14.75
C ASP A 89 10.17 4.22 14.67
N GLU A 90 10.13 5.52 14.38
CA GLU A 90 8.90 6.31 14.28
C GLU A 90 8.76 6.97 12.91
N ALA A 91 7.52 7.26 12.54
CA ALA A 91 7.23 8.01 11.32
C ALA A 91 7.67 9.48 11.49
N VAL A 92 8.35 10.01 10.49
CA VAL A 92 8.76 11.42 10.46
C VAL A 92 8.02 12.11 9.32
N GLU A 93 7.08 12.97 9.67
CA GLU A 93 6.30 13.73 8.70
C GLU A 93 7.05 14.99 8.22
N LEU A 94 6.51 15.68 7.20
CA LEU A 94 7.01 16.97 6.78
C LEU A 94 6.75 18.02 7.85
N ASN A 95 7.74 18.85 8.10
CA ASN A 95 7.63 19.96 9.03
C ASN A 95 6.94 21.15 8.36
N PHE A 96 5.66 21.33 8.63
CA PHE A 96 4.90 22.47 8.13
C PHE A 96 4.98 23.66 9.09
N LYS A 97 5.26 24.85 8.54
CA LYS A 97 5.13 26.08 9.33
C LYS A 97 3.70 26.27 9.84
N SER A 98 3.57 26.73 11.08
CA SER A 98 2.29 27.08 11.68
C SER A 98 1.67 28.32 11.01
N SER A 99 2.49 29.23 10.50
CA SER A 99 2.07 30.41 9.75
C SER A 99 3.01 30.67 8.59
N GLY A 100 2.46 31.22 7.48
CA GLY A 100 3.22 31.53 6.29
C GLY A 100 3.32 30.36 5.32
N MET A 101 4.31 30.41 4.45
CA MET A 101 4.52 29.49 3.34
C MET A 101 5.61 28.46 3.70
N THR A 102 5.27 27.19 3.59
CA THR A 102 6.24 26.09 3.70
C THR A 102 6.81 25.80 2.32
N VAL A 103 8.13 25.77 2.22
CA VAL A 103 8.86 25.53 0.98
C VAL A 103 9.57 24.19 1.05
N VAL A 104 9.29 23.32 0.09
CA VAL A 104 9.93 22.01 -0.07
C VAL A 104 10.73 22.00 -1.36
N MET A 105 11.98 21.58 -1.29
CA MET A 105 12.87 21.41 -2.44
C MET A 105 13.04 19.92 -2.72
N ALA A 106 12.57 19.46 -3.88
CA ALA A 106 12.71 18.07 -4.32
C ALA A 106 14.00 17.91 -5.14
N VAL A 107 14.92 17.06 -4.68
CA VAL A 107 16.21 16.78 -5.32
C VAL A 107 16.37 15.30 -5.63
N GLY A 108 17.36 14.94 -6.46
CA GLY A 108 17.68 13.55 -6.78
C GLY A 108 18.11 13.35 -8.23
N LEU A 109 18.54 12.15 -8.57
CA LEU A 109 19.02 11.80 -9.91
C LEU A 109 17.89 11.79 -10.94
N GLN A 110 18.29 11.84 -12.21
CA GLN A 110 17.37 11.67 -13.33
C GLN A 110 16.74 10.27 -13.29
N GLY A 111 15.44 10.20 -13.54
CA GLY A 111 14.71 8.92 -13.53
C GLY A 111 14.30 8.44 -12.14
N ALA A 112 14.73 9.08 -11.04
CA ALA A 112 14.31 8.75 -9.68
C ALA A 112 12.82 9.06 -9.37
N GLY A 113 12.10 9.71 -10.29
CA GLY A 113 10.67 9.98 -10.13
C GLY A 113 10.35 11.30 -9.40
N LYS A 114 11.26 12.31 -9.40
CA LYS A 114 11.07 13.63 -8.75
C LYS A 114 9.76 14.29 -9.15
N THR A 115 9.60 14.60 -10.43
CA THR A 115 8.44 15.32 -10.98
C THR A 115 7.13 14.65 -10.58
N THR A 116 7.08 13.32 -10.66
CA THR A 116 5.91 12.54 -10.24
C THR A 116 5.69 12.62 -8.72
N ALA A 117 6.75 12.54 -7.92
CA ALA A 117 6.69 12.66 -6.47
C ALA A 117 6.20 14.04 -6.03
N VAL A 118 6.67 15.11 -6.70
CA VAL A 118 6.23 16.49 -6.49
C VAL A 118 4.73 16.63 -6.70
N GLY A 119 4.19 16.12 -7.81
CA GLY A 119 2.74 16.13 -8.05
C GLY A 119 1.95 15.33 -7.04
N LYS A 120 2.44 14.14 -6.65
CA LYS A 120 1.82 13.31 -5.62
C LYS A 120 1.78 14.01 -4.27
N MET A 121 2.88 14.66 -3.85
CA MET A 121 2.93 15.46 -2.62
C MET A 121 1.90 16.59 -2.63
N ALA A 122 1.83 17.35 -3.73
CA ALA A 122 0.88 18.44 -3.86
C ALA A 122 -0.57 17.93 -3.69
N LEU A 123 -0.93 16.84 -4.37
CA LEU A 123 -2.25 16.24 -4.27
C LEU A 123 -2.54 15.71 -2.85
N TYR A 124 -1.58 15.00 -2.25
CA TYR A 124 -1.68 14.41 -0.93
C TYR A 124 -1.94 15.47 0.15
N TYR A 125 -1.08 16.48 0.24
CA TYR A 125 -1.19 17.50 1.29
C TYR A 125 -2.34 18.48 1.06
N ARG A 126 -2.74 18.73 -0.20
CA ARG A 126 -3.97 19.46 -0.50
C ARG A 126 -5.21 18.72 0.03
N LYS A 127 -5.28 17.42 -0.16
CA LYS A 127 -6.42 16.62 0.31
C LYS A 127 -6.43 16.44 1.83
N LYS A 128 -5.29 16.05 2.40
CA LYS A 128 -5.17 15.70 3.83
C LYS A 128 -5.12 16.91 4.76
N LEU A 129 -4.29 17.89 4.43
CA LEU A 129 -4.04 19.04 5.31
C LEU A 129 -4.65 20.34 4.77
N LYS A 130 -5.46 20.28 3.70
CA LYS A 130 -6.10 21.42 3.06
C LYS A 130 -5.09 22.52 2.69
N LYS A 131 -3.85 22.15 2.39
CA LYS A 131 -2.83 23.09 1.94
C LYS A 131 -3.19 23.63 0.56
N LYS A 132 -2.70 24.84 0.26
CA LYS A 132 -2.80 25.48 -1.07
C LYS A 132 -1.44 25.38 -1.75
N PRO A 133 -1.16 24.29 -2.49
CA PRO A 133 0.15 24.09 -3.10
C PRO A 133 0.34 24.92 -4.38
N MET A 134 1.60 25.28 -4.66
CA MET A 134 2.08 25.70 -5.97
C MET A 134 3.34 24.89 -6.30
N LEU A 135 3.47 24.47 -7.56
CA LEU A 135 4.65 23.80 -8.07
C LEU A 135 5.54 24.80 -8.81
N ILE A 136 6.85 24.71 -8.65
CA ILE A 136 7.83 25.53 -9.38
C ILE A 136 8.67 24.60 -10.25
N ALA A 137 8.64 24.80 -11.57
CA ALA A 137 9.38 24.00 -12.56
C ALA A 137 10.80 24.57 -12.73
N ALA A 138 11.75 24.11 -11.93
CA ALA A 138 13.14 24.56 -11.97
C ALA A 138 14.09 23.61 -12.75
N ASP A 139 13.59 22.56 -13.44
CA ASP A 139 14.38 21.72 -14.34
C ASP A 139 14.50 22.37 -15.73
N ILE A 140 15.45 23.28 -15.88
CA ILE A 140 15.67 24.05 -17.12
C ILE A 140 16.34 23.25 -18.23
N TYR A 141 16.95 22.10 -17.93
CA TYR A 141 17.69 21.29 -18.91
C TYR A 141 16.79 20.37 -19.73
N ARG A 142 15.56 20.19 -19.28
CA ARG A 142 14.63 19.23 -19.86
C ARG A 142 13.27 19.89 -20.16
N PRO A 143 13.07 20.46 -21.38
CA PRO A 143 11.79 21.08 -21.74
C PRO A 143 10.59 20.14 -21.48
N ALA A 144 10.74 18.85 -21.83
CA ALA A 144 9.71 17.85 -21.59
C ALA A 144 9.37 17.67 -20.09
N ALA A 145 10.29 17.93 -19.16
CA ALA A 145 10.01 17.84 -17.72
C ALA A 145 9.14 19.02 -17.25
N VAL A 146 9.38 20.22 -17.78
CA VAL A 146 8.52 21.40 -17.54
C VAL A 146 7.10 21.13 -18.04
N ASP A 147 6.95 20.67 -19.29
CA ASP A 147 5.64 20.32 -19.87
C ASP A 147 4.94 19.20 -19.08
N GLN A 148 5.70 18.22 -18.61
CA GLN A 148 5.19 17.14 -17.76
C GLN A 148 4.65 17.70 -16.45
N LEU A 149 5.39 18.59 -15.78
CA LEU A 149 4.95 19.18 -14.51
C LEU A 149 3.70 20.06 -14.71
N VAL A 150 3.64 20.84 -15.80
CA VAL A 150 2.46 21.66 -16.15
C VAL A 150 1.24 20.77 -16.40
N THR A 151 1.40 19.70 -17.17
CA THR A 151 0.31 18.74 -17.44
C THR A 151 -0.15 18.07 -16.15
N LEU A 152 0.79 17.70 -15.30
CA LEU A 152 0.53 17.10 -14.01
C LEU A 152 -0.24 18.07 -13.10
N GLY A 153 0.22 19.32 -12.98
CA GLY A 153 -0.45 20.36 -12.19
C GLY A 153 -1.90 20.59 -12.64
N LYS A 154 -2.12 20.67 -13.96
CA LYS A 154 -3.48 20.77 -14.53
C LYS A 154 -4.36 19.58 -14.16
N SER A 155 -3.83 18.36 -14.21
CA SER A 155 -4.58 17.14 -13.91
C SER A 155 -5.04 17.05 -12.46
N ILE A 156 -4.32 17.70 -11.55
CA ILE A 156 -4.60 17.73 -10.10
C ILE A 156 -5.14 19.07 -9.64
N ASP A 157 -5.42 20.01 -10.53
CA ASP A 157 -5.86 21.37 -10.22
C ASP A 157 -4.95 22.09 -9.21
N VAL A 158 -3.65 22.12 -9.52
CA VAL A 158 -2.58 22.80 -8.76
C VAL A 158 -1.84 23.73 -9.70
N PRO A 159 -1.66 25.03 -9.35
CA PRO A 159 -0.93 25.98 -10.17
C PRO A 159 0.55 25.57 -10.27
N VAL A 160 1.09 25.75 -11.47
CA VAL A 160 2.51 25.53 -11.78
C VAL A 160 3.10 26.83 -12.27
N PHE A 161 4.20 27.25 -11.64
CA PHE A 161 4.99 28.38 -12.09
C PHE A 161 6.15 27.88 -12.95
N GLU A 162 6.29 28.42 -14.14
CA GLU A 162 7.38 28.12 -15.06
C GLU A 162 7.81 29.38 -15.84
N MET A 163 9.03 29.44 -16.35
CA MET A 163 9.56 30.50 -17.20
C MET A 163 10.29 29.94 -18.42
N GLY A 164 9.99 28.71 -18.81
CA GLY A 164 10.67 27.97 -19.87
C GLY A 164 12.12 27.65 -19.52
N THR A 165 12.90 27.30 -20.55
CA THR A 165 14.30 26.83 -20.41
C THR A 165 15.37 27.86 -20.80
N LYS A 166 14.97 29.09 -21.15
CA LYS A 166 15.91 30.17 -21.53
C LYS A 166 16.29 31.08 -20.38
N THR A 167 16.19 30.61 -19.16
CA THR A 167 16.48 31.36 -17.93
C THR A 167 17.25 30.47 -16.94
N THR A 168 17.60 30.97 -15.78
CA THR A 168 18.30 30.18 -14.75
C THR A 168 17.30 29.64 -13.72
N ALA A 169 17.66 28.52 -13.08
CA ALA A 169 16.84 27.93 -12.02
C ALA A 169 16.63 28.90 -10.84
N GLU A 170 17.67 29.67 -10.50
CA GLU A 170 17.63 30.68 -9.45
C GLU A 170 16.56 31.76 -9.73
N LYS A 171 16.48 32.24 -10.97
CA LYS A 171 15.49 33.26 -11.36
C LYS A 171 14.06 32.67 -11.32
N ILE A 172 13.88 31.46 -11.82
CA ILE A 172 12.57 30.77 -11.77
C ILE A 172 12.10 30.63 -10.33
N VAL A 173 12.99 30.19 -9.44
CA VAL A 173 12.65 30.00 -8.02
C VAL A 173 12.33 31.35 -7.35
N THR A 174 13.12 32.39 -7.61
CA THR A 174 12.88 33.74 -7.06
C THR A 174 11.50 34.27 -7.45
N GLU A 175 11.19 34.26 -8.75
CA GLU A 175 9.91 34.79 -9.25
C GLU A 175 8.74 33.83 -8.89
N GLY A 176 8.97 32.50 -8.87
CA GLY A 176 7.98 31.54 -8.46
C GLY A 176 7.55 31.67 -7.00
N LEU A 177 8.48 31.97 -6.10
CA LEU A 177 8.17 32.22 -4.69
C LEU A 177 7.36 33.50 -4.50
N LYS A 178 7.64 34.56 -5.31
CA LYS A 178 6.83 35.78 -5.32
C LYS A 178 5.40 35.47 -5.81
N ALA A 179 5.30 34.82 -6.95
CA ALA A 179 4.01 34.43 -7.52
C ALA A 179 3.19 33.56 -6.56
N ALA A 180 3.83 32.63 -5.86
CA ALA A 180 3.16 31.80 -4.85
C ALA A 180 2.60 32.63 -3.69
N LYS A 181 3.34 33.63 -3.24
CA LYS A 181 2.90 34.53 -2.18
C LYS A 181 1.72 35.41 -2.64
N GLU A 182 1.79 35.96 -3.87
CA GLU A 182 0.71 36.76 -4.48
C GLU A 182 -0.57 35.91 -4.68
N ALA A 183 -0.42 34.63 -5.07
CA ALA A 183 -1.53 33.71 -5.22
C ALA A 183 -2.10 33.19 -3.87
N GLY A 184 -1.53 33.60 -2.74
CA GLY A 184 -1.96 33.15 -1.41
C GLY A 184 -1.71 31.66 -1.16
N CYS A 185 -0.70 31.08 -1.83
CA CYS A 185 -0.28 29.70 -1.59
C CYS A 185 0.47 29.61 -0.26
N ASN A 186 0.24 28.54 0.49
CA ASN A 186 0.90 28.29 1.77
C ASN A 186 1.82 27.07 1.75
N PHE A 187 1.93 26.42 0.60
CA PHE A 187 2.79 25.27 0.37
C PHE A 187 3.41 25.35 -1.03
N VAL A 188 4.73 25.36 -1.11
CA VAL A 188 5.44 25.42 -2.39
C VAL A 188 6.35 24.22 -2.51
N ILE A 189 6.36 23.60 -3.68
CA ILE A 189 7.23 22.48 -4.00
C ILE A 189 8.04 22.82 -5.24
N ILE A 190 9.36 22.84 -5.10
CA ILE A 190 10.31 23.14 -6.17
C ILE A 190 10.77 21.81 -6.78
N ASP A 191 10.45 21.57 -8.05
CA ASP A 191 10.98 20.46 -8.85
C ASP A 191 12.29 20.87 -9.50
N THR A 192 13.42 20.41 -8.94
CA THR A 192 14.76 20.79 -9.42
C THR A 192 15.24 19.86 -10.53
N ALA A 193 16.28 20.31 -11.24
CA ALA A 193 16.95 19.48 -12.22
C ALA A 193 17.49 18.18 -11.61
N GLY A 194 17.53 17.13 -12.43
CA GLY A 194 18.21 15.88 -12.11
C GLY A 194 19.12 15.46 -13.27
N ARG A 195 20.34 15.13 -12.95
CA ARG A 195 21.31 14.56 -13.93
C ARG A 195 21.46 13.08 -13.72
N LEU A 196 22.03 12.38 -14.69
CA LEU A 196 22.28 10.94 -14.62
C LEU A 196 23.28 10.56 -13.50
N GLN A 197 24.21 11.48 -13.21
CA GLN A 197 25.25 11.30 -12.21
C GLN A 197 25.40 12.57 -11.38
N ILE A 198 25.88 12.41 -10.16
CA ILE A 198 26.25 13.52 -9.30
C ILE A 198 27.53 14.15 -9.84
N ASN A 199 27.50 15.45 -10.11
CA ASN A 199 28.65 16.23 -10.51
C ASN A 199 28.65 17.59 -9.80
N GLU A 200 29.79 18.28 -9.80
CA GLU A 200 29.96 19.56 -9.13
C GLU A 200 28.99 20.65 -9.63
N GLU A 201 28.70 20.66 -10.94
CA GLU A 201 27.80 21.64 -11.53
C GLU A 201 26.36 21.49 -10.99
N LEU A 202 25.85 20.27 -10.94
CA LEU A 202 24.53 19.99 -10.37
C LEU A 202 24.48 20.39 -8.89
N MET A 203 25.49 20.01 -8.12
CA MET A 203 25.50 20.31 -6.69
C MET A 203 25.58 21.81 -6.43
N LYS A 204 26.37 22.55 -7.21
CA LYS A 204 26.44 24.00 -7.13
C LYS A 204 25.13 24.69 -7.49
N GLU A 205 24.44 24.24 -8.54
CA GLU A 205 23.13 24.77 -8.92
C GLU A 205 22.10 24.52 -7.80
N LEU A 206 22.07 23.30 -7.25
CA LEU A 206 21.17 22.95 -6.16
C LEU A 206 21.47 23.74 -4.87
N GLN A 207 22.74 24.03 -4.58
CA GLN A 207 23.14 24.90 -3.47
C GLN A 207 22.64 26.34 -3.70
N ASN A 208 22.82 26.89 -4.91
CA ASN A 208 22.31 28.23 -5.24
C ASN A 208 20.78 28.30 -5.06
N VAL A 209 20.05 27.28 -5.53
CA VAL A 209 18.59 27.19 -5.36
C VAL A 209 18.24 27.09 -3.88
N LYS A 210 18.96 26.29 -3.08
CA LYS A 210 18.79 26.17 -1.61
C LYS A 210 18.95 27.53 -0.93
N ASP A 211 20.00 28.29 -1.28
CA ASP A 211 20.31 29.57 -0.65
C ASP A 211 19.24 30.65 -0.93
N ILE A 212 18.65 30.62 -2.13
CA ILE A 212 17.56 31.53 -2.54
C ILE A 212 16.23 31.09 -1.92
N ALA A 213 15.89 29.82 -2.05
CA ALA A 213 14.59 29.28 -1.61
C ALA A 213 14.47 29.19 -0.10
N LYS A 214 15.60 29.00 0.61
CA LYS A 214 15.65 28.72 2.05
C LYS A 214 14.58 27.69 2.44
N PRO A 215 14.61 26.51 1.83
CA PRO A 215 13.55 25.53 2.00
C PRO A 215 13.45 25.05 3.44
N ASP A 216 12.24 24.78 3.90
CA ASP A 216 11.97 24.17 5.20
C ASP A 216 12.29 22.67 5.18
N GLU A 217 12.18 22.06 3.98
CA GLU A 217 12.49 20.66 3.75
C GLU A 217 13.25 20.49 2.43
N ILE A 218 14.29 19.69 2.45
CA ILE A 218 14.99 19.23 1.26
C ILE A 218 14.79 17.71 1.17
N LEU A 219 13.98 17.29 0.21
CA LEU A 219 13.60 15.88 0.07
C LEU A 219 14.34 15.23 -1.09
N LEU A 220 15.16 14.24 -0.78
CA LEU A 220 15.82 13.43 -1.79
C LEU A 220 14.86 12.34 -2.30
N THR A 221 14.58 12.37 -3.58
CA THR A 221 13.83 11.30 -4.25
C THR A 221 14.79 10.20 -4.70
N VAL A 222 14.54 8.99 -4.24
CA VAL A 222 15.38 7.81 -4.49
C VAL A 222 14.53 6.68 -5.07
N ASP A 223 15.03 6.06 -6.12
CA ASP A 223 14.45 4.85 -6.69
C ASP A 223 14.76 3.65 -5.77
N ALA A 224 13.73 3.01 -5.22
CA ALA A 224 13.90 1.85 -4.35
C ALA A 224 14.58 0.67 -5.04
N MET A 225 14.49 0.58 -6.38
CA MET A 225 15.11 -0.47 -7.17
C MET A 225 16.62 -0.29 -7.35
N ALA A 226 17.17 0.90 -7.01
CA ALA A 226 18.60 1.18 -7.13
C ALA A 226 19.47 0.43 -6.10
N GLY A 227 18.86 -0.26 -5.13
CA GLY A 227 19.60 -1.07 -4.15
C GLY A 227 20.62 -0.25 -3.34
N GLN A 228 21.88 -0.71 -3.31
CA GLN A 228 22.95 -0.05 -2.56
C GLN A 228 23.36 1.32 -3.13
N ASP A 229 23.16 1.55 -4.43
CA ASP A 229 23.45 2.86 -5.03
C ASP A 229 22.57 3.96 -4.43
N ALA A 230 21.36 3.62 -4.00
CA ALA A 230 20.48 4.52 -3.27
C ALA A 230 21.13 5.11 -2.00
N VAL A 231 21.87 4.30 -1.26
CA VAL A 231 22.61 4.72 -0.05
C VAL A 231 23.75 5.68 -0.41
N ASN A 232 24.52 5.36 -1.45
CA ASN A 232 25.63 6.19 -1.90
C ASN A 232 25.15 7.57 -2.39
N VAL A 233 24.05 7.58 -3.14
CA VAL A 233 23.38 8.82 -3.59
C VAL A 233 22.91 9.63 -2.40
N ALA A 234 22.26 9.01 -1.42
CA ALA A 234 21.78 9.72 -0.24
C ALA A 234 22.92 10.35 0.58
N LEU A 235 24.02 9.65 0.77
CA LEU A 235 25.20 10.18 1.46
C LEU A 235 25.80 11.36 0.74
N SER A 236 25.95 11.30 -0.60
CA SER A 236 26.53 12.38 -1.40
C SER A 236 25.64 13.63 -1.37
N PHE A 237 24.32 13.49 -1.59
CA PHE A 237 23.40 14.64 -1.52
C PHE A 237 23.33 15.24 -0.12
N HIS A 238 23.38 14.40 0.93
CA HIS A 238 23.31 14.89 2.31
C HIS A 238 24.54 15.70 2.69
N LYS A 239 25.70 15.29 2.25
CA LYS A 239 26.98 16.00 2.50
C LYS A 239 26.91 17.46 1.99
N ASP A 240 26.29 17.69 0.82
CA ASP A 240 26.35 18.99 0.16
C ASP A 240 25.09 19.84 0.41
N LEU A 241 23.92 19.21 0.68
CA LEU A 241 22.63 19.89 0.76
C LEU A 241 21.91 19.78 2.10
N ASP A 242 22.42 19.01 3.08
CA ASP A 242 21.74 18.76 4.36
C ASP A 242 20.31 18.24 4.16
N ILE A 243 20.18 17.11 3.48
CA ILE A 243 18.87 16.50 3.20
C ILE A 243 18.09 16.26 4.51
N THR A 244 16.84 16.70 4.55
CA THR A 244 15.97 16.57 5.73
C THR A 244 15.10 15.30 5.72
N GLY A 245 14.96 14.68 4.55
CA GLY A 245 14.19 13.44 4.41
C GLY A 245 14.29 12.83 3.02
N ILE A 246 13.83 11.61 2.92
CA ILE A 246 13.86 10.81 1.69
C ILE A 246 12.44 10.45 1.26
N ILE A 247 12.22 10.47 -0.05
CA ILE A 247 11.05 9.92 -0.72
C ILE A 247 11.49 8.67 -1.46
N LEU A 248 11.00 7.50 -1.06
CA LEU A 248 11.21 6.26 -1.80
C LEU A 248 10.16 6.13 -2.92
N THR A 249 10.63 5.95 -4.15
CA THR A 249 9.77 5.77 -5.32
C THR A 249 9.87 4.36 -5.89
N LYS A 250 8.94 4.01 -6.77
CA LYS A 250 8.91 2.73 -7.50
C LYS A 250 8.90 1.48 -6.62
N LEU A 251 8.36 1.61 -5.41
CA LEU A 251 8.23 0.48 -4.48
C LEU A 251 7.34 -0.65 -5.01
N ASP A 252 6.43 -0.36 -5.92
CA ASP A 252 5.60 -1.36 -6.61
C ASP A 252 6.41 -2.32 -7.48
N GLY A 253 7.55 -1.86 -8.02
CA GLY A 253 8.54 -2.68 -8.75
C GLY A 253 9.58 -3.34 -7.86
N ASP A 254 9.78 -2.85 -6.65
CA ASP A 254 10.78 -3.40 -5.72
C ASP A 254 10.19 -4.50 -4.83
N THR A 255 10.53 -5.74 -5.15
CA THR A 255 10.15 -6.91 -4.35
C THR A 255 11.16 -7.25 -3.25
N ARG A 256 12.35 -6.63 -3.28
CA ARG A 256 13.48 -6.90 -2.37
C ARG A 256 13.47 -6.02 -1.13
N GLY A 257 13.33 -4.70 -1.30
CA GLY A 257 13.21 -3.73 -0.20
C GLY A 257 14.50 -3.38 0.54
N GLY A 258 15.65 -3.80 0.03
CA GLY A 258 16.94 -3.61 0.70
C GLY A 258 17.36 -2.15 0.84
N ALA A 259 16.99 -1.30 -0.11
CA ALA A 259 17.24 0.13 -0.04
C ALA A 259 16.59 0.77 1.21
N ALA A 260 15.31 0.45 1.48
CA ALA A 260 14.58 1.00 2.62
C ALA A 260 15.25 0.66 3.96
N LEU A 261 15.70 -0.59 4.12
CA LEU A 261 16.41 -1.04 5.33
C LEU A 261 17.80 -0.42 5.47
N SER A 262 18.49 -0.16 4.34
CA SER A 262 19.87 0.31 4.35
C SER A 262 19.99 1.81 4.51
N ILE A 263 19.10 2.60 3.89
CA ILE A 263 19.22 4.06 3.81
C ILE A 263 19.24 4.68 5.20
N LYS A 264 18.21 4.44 6.02
CA LYS A 264 18.11 5.07 7.35
C LYS A 264 19.27 4.70 8.25
N GLU A 265 19.62 3.41 8.30
CA GLU A 265 20.70 2.92 9.17
C GLU A 265 22.08 3.43 8.74
N MET A 266 22.32 3.58 7.44
CA MET A 266 23.62 4.01 6.91
C MET A 266 23.79 5.54 6.88
N THR A 267 22.72 6.29 6.70
CA THR A 267 22.77 7.75 6.48
C THR A 267 22.27 8.57 7.65
N GLY A 268 21.47 7.98 8.55
CA GLY A 268 20.77 8.71 9.60
C GLY A 268 19.57 9.53 9.10
N ILE A 269 19.34 9.65 7.78
CA ILE A 269 18.27 10.47 7.20
C ILE A 269 16.95 9.70 7.26
N PRO A 270 15.84 10.31 7.76
CA PRO A 270 14.56 9.63 7.82
C PRO A 270 13.94 9.47 6.43
N ILE A 271 13.33 8.32 6.19
CA ILE A 271 12.42 8.15 5.06
C ILE A 271 11.07 8.74 5.51
N LYS A 272 10.58 9.76 4.81
CA LYS A 272 9.33 10.44 5.17
C LYS A 272 8.14 9.96 4.35
N LEU A 273 8.36 9.71 3.07
CA LEU A 273 7.31 9.37 2.12
C LEU A 273 7.71 8.16 1.27
N MET A 274 6.72 7.40 0.84
CA MET A 274 6.90 6.30 -0.09
C MET A 274 5.82 6.32 -1.19
N SER A 275 6.25 6.03 -2.42
CA SER A 275 5.39 5.92 -3.59
C SER A 275 5.23 4.44 -3.98
N THR A 276 3.99 3.96 -3.91
CA THR A 276 3.63 2.54 -4.05
C THR A 276 2.96 2.21 -5.39
N GLY A 277 3.12 3.06 -6.41
CA GLY A 277 2.56 2.85 -7.74
C GLY A 277 2.59 4.09 -8.61
N GLU A 278 2.14 3.99 -9.86
CA GLU A 278 2.17 5.09 -10.83
C GLU A 278 1.07 6.13 -10.63
N LYS A 279 -0.05 5.76 -10.01
CA LYS A 279 -1.19 6.66 -9.79
C LYS A 279 -0.81 7.82 -8.87
N LEU A 280 -1.41 9.00 -9.11
CA LEU A 280 -1.12 10.21 -8.34
C LEU A 280 -1.55 10.13 -6.87
N ASP A 281 -2.48 9.27 -6.55
CA ASP A 281 -2.94 8.99 -5.19
C ASP A 281 -2.14 7.92 -4.46
N SER A 282 -1.07 7.38 -5.08
CA SER A 282 -0.23 6.32 -4.51
C SER A 282 0.99 6.86 -3.75
N LEU A 283 0.81 7.90 -2.94
CA LEU A 283 1.81 8.41 -2.00
C LEU A 283 1.33 8.13 -0.57
N GLU A 284 2.21 7.60 0.24
CA GLU A 284 1.94 7.26 1.64
C GLU A 284 3.04 7.82 2.53
N ILE A 285 2.72 8.14 3.79
CA ILE A 285 3.72 8.42 4.82
C ILE A 285 4.45 7.10 5.12
N PHE A 286 5.74 7.19 5.35
CA PHE A 286 6.54 6.03 5.71
C PHE A 286 6.39 5.71 7.20
N TYR A 287 5.67 4.64 7.52
CA TYR A 287 5.47 4.14 8.88
C TYR A 287 6.35 2.91 9.12
N PRO A 288 7.45 3.03 9.89
CA PRO A 288 8.37 1.91 10.16
C PRO A 288 7.71 0.67 10.75
N ASP A 289 6.80 0.86 11.72
CA ASP A 289 6.06 -0.21 12.37
C ASP A 289 5.15 -0.99 11.41
N ARG A 290 4.37 -0.27 10.57
CA ARG A 290 3.50 -0.88 9.56
C ARG A 290 4.29 -1.64 8.51
N LEU A 291 5.45 -1.11 8.14
CA LEU A 291 6.31 -1.75 7.16
C LEU A 291 6.99 -3.00 7.73
N ALA A 292 7.44 -2.98 8.98
CA ALA A 292 7.92 -4.16 9.68
C ALA A 292 6.86 -5.26 9.73
N ASP A 293 5.61 -4.90 10.03
CA ASP A 293 4.48 -5.83 10.03
C ASP A 293 4.19 -6.42 8.64
N ARG A 294 4.26 -5.60 7.57
CA ARG A 294 4.13 -6.08 6.18
C ARG A 294 5.24 -7.07 5.82
N ILE A 295 6.50 -6.75 6.16
CA ILE A 295 7.67 -7.60 5.90
C ILE A 295 7.53 -8.95 6.62
N LEU A 296 7.01 -8.97 7.83
CA LEU A 296 6.80 -10.21 8.58
C LEU A 296 5.50 -10.95 8.22
N GLY A 297 4.68 -10.38 7.32
CA GLY A 297 3.39 -10.97 6.92
C GLY A 297 2.34 -10.96 8.02
N MET A 298 2.50 -10.09 9.01
CA MET A 298 1.54 -9.87 10.09
C MET A 298 0.35 -9.02 9.63
N GLY A 299 0.40 -8.48 8.41
CA GLY A 299 -0.59 -7.57 7.84
C GLY A 299 -0.39 -6.14 8.31
N ASP A 300 -1.13 -5.25 7.67
CA ASP A 300 -1.12 -3.82 8.00
C ASP A 300 -2.57 -3.33 8.12
N VAL A 301 -3.19 -3.73 9.22
CA VAL A 301 -4.60 -3.41 9.49
C VAL A 301 -4.82 -1.91 9.66
N LEU A 302 -3.84 -1.17 10.17
CA LEU A 302 -3.94 0.27 10.37
C LEU A 302 -3.98 1.01 9.04
N SER A 303 -3.09 0.67 8.10
CA SER A 303 -3.15 1.25 6.74
C SER A 303 -4.43 0.89 5.99
N LEU A 304 -5.00 -0.30 6.25
CA LEU A 304 -6.32 -0.66 5.72
C LEU A 304 -7.41 0.24 6.31
N ILE A 305 -7.42 0.45 7.62
CA ILE A 305 -8.38 1.33 8.30
C ILE A 305 -8.25 2.75 7.77
N ASP A 306 -7.03 3.29 7.66
CA ASP A 306 -6.78 4.63 7.12
C ASP A 306 -7.32 4.75 5.69
N THR A 307 -7.03 3.78 4.82
CA THR A 307 -7.51 3.75 3.43
C THR A 307 -9.03 3.69 3.35
N VAL A 308 -9.67 2.94 4.25
CA VAL A 308 -11.13 2.84 4.34
C VAL A 308 -11.73 4.17 4.81
N THR A 309 -11.19 4.74 5.87
CA THR A 309 -11.67 5.99 6.47
C THR A 309 -11.51 7.19 5.52
N GLU A 310 -10.44 7.21 4.72
CA GLU A 310 -10.20 8.29 3.75
C GLU A 310 -11.14 8.26 2.54
N ASN A 311 -11.58 7.09 2.13
CA ASN A 311 -12.33 6.89 0.88
C ASN A 311 -13.83 6.65 1.09
N ILE A 312 -14.29 6.56 2.34
CA ILE A 312 -15.68 6.23 2.66
C ILE A 312 -16.20 7.23 3.70
N ASP A 313 -17.32 7.85 3.38
CA ASP A 313 -18.04 8.74 4.28
C ASP A 313 -18.67 7.94 5.43
N GLU A 314 -18.51 8.39 6.67
CA GLU A 314 -18.99 7.67 7.87
C GLU A 314 -20.52 7.44 7.82
N GLU A 315 -21.27 8.38 7.21
CA GLU A 315 -22.69 8.23 6.96
C GLU A 315 -23.00 7.16 5.90
N GLU A 316 -22.19 7.06 4.83
CA GLU A 316 -22.32 5.98 3.84
C GLU A 316 -22.09 4.60 4.49
N MET A 317 -21.10 4.48 5.39
CA MET A 317 -20.83 3.24 6.13
C MET A 317 -21.98 2.85 7.06
N LYS A 318 -22.53 3.80 7.84
CA LYS A 318 -23.68 3.54 8.72
C LYS A 318 -24.91 3.11 7.94
N SER A 319 -25.25 3.86 6.87
CA SER A 319 -26.41 3.53 6.02
C SER A 319 -26.27 2.17 5.34
N MET A 320 -25.04 1.74 5.03
CA MET A 320 -24.77 0.46 4.41
C MET A 320 -24.82 -0.69 5.42
N ALA A 321 -24.28 -0.48 6.64
CA ALA A 321 -24.40 -1.44 7.73
C ALA A 321 -25.87 -1.68 8.09
N GLU A 322 -26.70 -0.64 8.17
CA GLU A 322 -28.14 -0.74 8.41
C GLU A 322 -28.86 -1.52 7.29
N LYS A 323 -28.51 -1.28 6.02
CA LYS A 323 -29.06 -2.02 4.88
C LYS A 323 -28.59 -3.47 4.82
N MET A 324 -27.35 -3.74 5.23
CA MET A 324 -26.84 -5.11 5.38
C MET A 324 -27.59 -5.88 6.47
N MET A 325 -28.00 -5.21 7.53
CA MET A 325 -28.83 -5.81 8.60
C MET A 325 -30.31 -5.89 8.22
N SER A 326 -30.77 -5.15 7.20
CA SER A 326 -32.13 -5.23 6.67
C SER A 326 -32.22 -6.32 5.59
N SER A 327 -33.32 -7.07 5.55
CA SER A 327 -33.56 -8.11 4.54
C SER A 327 -33.81 -7.56 3.11
N SER A 328 -33.57 -6.26 2.88
CA SER A 328 -33.91 -5.52 1.66
C SER A 328 -32.76 -5.34 0.66
N PHE A 329 -31.66 -6.11 0.79
CA PHE A 329 -30.51 -6.00 -0.07
C PHE A 329 -30.84 -6.34 -1.54
N ASN A 330 -30.45 -5.47 -2.48
CA ASN A 330 -30.81 -5.55 -3.89
C ASN A 330 -29.62 -5.23 -4.82
N TYR A 331 -29.82 -5.25 -6.15
CA TYR A 331 -28.75 -5.00 -7.11
C TYR A 331 -28.20 -3.56 -7.09
N ASN A 332 -28.97 -2.55 -6.67
CA ASN A 332 -28.46 -1.20 -6.49
C ASN A 332 -27.47 -1.14 -5.30
N ASP A 333 -27.77 -1.87 -4.23
CA ASP A 333 -26.88 -1.94 -3.07
C ASP A 333 -25.58 -2.67 -3.44
N MET A 334 -25.67 -3.71 -4.27
CA MET A 334 -24.51 -4.42 -4.82
C MET A 334 -23.63 -3.53 -5.69
N LEU A 335 -24.23 -2.67 -6.55
CA LEU A 335 -23.50 -1.67 -7.32
C LEU A 335 -22.80 -0.64 -6.43
N LYS A 336 -23.45 -0.20 -5.34
CA LYS A 336 -22.82 0.71 -4.37
C LYS A 336 -21.61 0.07 -3.72
N GLN A 337 -21.72 -1.22 -3.32
CA GLN A 337 -20.58 -1.96 -2.77
C GLN A 337 -19.42 -2.05 -3.77
N PHE A 338 -19.69 -2.38 -5.04
CA PHE A 338 -18.64 -2.44 -6.05
C PHE A 338 -17.97 -1.09 -6.29
N LYS A 339 -18.74 0.00 -6.32
CA LYS A 339 -18.20 1.37 -6.42
C LYS A 339 -17.32 1.71 -5.22
N MET A 340 -17.75 1.33 -4.02
CA MET A 340 -16.98 1.52 -2.79
C MET A 340 -15.65 0.74 -2.83
N ILE A 341 -15.70 -0.55 -3.16
CA ILE A 341 -14.49 -1.38 -3.33
C ILE A 341 -13.55 -0.76 -4.38
N LYS A 342 -14.09 -0.27 -5.49
CA LYS A 342 -13.29 0.38 -6.55
C LYS A 342 -12.68 1.72 -6.09
N ARG A 343 -13.34 2.48 -5.20
CA ARG A 343 -12.79 3.70 -4.56
C ARG A 343 -11.68 3.37 -3.56
N MET A 344 -11.75 2.24 -2.86
CA MET A 344 -10.73 1.77 -1.92
C MET A 344 -9.42 1.33 -2.61
N GLY A 345 -9.38 1.31 -3.93
CA GLY A 345 -8.23 0.86 -4.72
C GLY A 345 -8.37 -0.57 -5.23
N SER A 346 -7.29 -1.15 -5.79
CA SER A 346 -7.35 -2.51 -6.31
C SER A 346 -7.55 -3.52 -5.17
N LEU A 347 -8.35 -4.56 -5.42
CA LEU A 347 -8.59 -5.65 -4.46
C LEU A 347 -7.27 -6.28 -3.98
N SER A 348 -6.27 -6.31 -4.86
CA SER A 348 -4.91 -6.77 -4.55
C SER A 348 -4.23 -5.92 -3.46
N LYS A 349 -4.49 -4.60 -3.40
CA LYS A 349 -3.96 -3.72 -2.34
C LYS A 349 -4.61 -4.05 -0.99
N ILE A 350 -5.94 -4.18 -0.97
CA ILE A 350 -6.71 -4.48 0.25
C ILE A 350 -6.27 -5.82 0.86
N LEU A 351 -6.11 -6.85 0.02
CA LEU A 351 -5.65 -8.16 0.46
C LEU A 351 -4.20 -8.16 0.98
N GLY A 352 -3.37 -7.23 0.49
CA GLY A 352 -2.00 -7.05 0.97
C GLY A 352 -1.92 -6.57 2.42
N PHE A 353 -2.97 -5.90 2.92
CA PHE A 353 -3.03 -5.42 4.31
C PHE A 353 -3.56 -6.47 5.31
N LEU A 354 -4.16 -7.56 4.84
CA LEU A 354 -4.73 -8.57 5.72
C LEU A 354 -3.71 -9.64 6.14
N PRO A 355 -3.60 -9.95 7.44
CA PRO A 355 -2.64 -10.94 7.93
C PRO A 355 -2.95 -12.34 7.40
N GLY A 356 -1.93 -13.10 6.98
CA GLY A 356 -2.05 -14.49 6.55
C GLY A 356 -2.61 -14.73 5.14
N MET A 357 -3.03 -13.69 4.41
CA MET A 357 -3.65 -13.80 3.08
C MET A 357 -2.65 -13.90 1.91
N GLY A 358 -1.36 -13.83 2.18
CA GLY A 358 -0.31 -13.88 1.14
C GLY A 358 -0.35 -15.12 0.24
N GLN A 359 -0.79 -16.27 0.76
CA GLN A 359 -0.95 -17.51 -0.03
C GLN A 359 -2.23 -17.53 -0.88
N MET A 360 -3.32 -16.86 -0.44
CA MET A 360 -4.53 -16.72 -1.25
C MET A 360 -4.34 -15.78 -2.44
N LYS A 361 -3.31 -14.93 -2.41
CA LYS A 361 -2.97 -14.00 -3.48
C LYS A 361 -2.67 -14.71 -4.81
N GLN A 362 -2.02 -15.90 -4.78
CA GLN A 362 -1.75 -16.69 -5.99
C GLN A 362 -3.03 -17.24 -6.63
N VAL A 363 -4.04 -17.56 -5.83
CA VAL A 363 -5.34 -18.04 -6.31
C VAL A 363 -6.22 -16.89 -6.79
N MET A 364 -6.10 -15.71 -6.18
CA MET A 364 -6.93 -14.53 -6.47
C MET A 364 -6.31 -13.56 -7.50
N ASN A 365 -5.05 -13.71 -7.91
CA ASN A 365 -4.49 -13.00 -9.08
C ASN A 365 -5.26 -13.29 -10.39
N GLN A 366 -6.21 -14.25 -10.36
CA GLN A 366 -7.17 -14.48 -11.44
C GLN A 366 -8.45 -13.64 -11.32
N VAL A 367 -8.66 -12.89 -10.22
CA VAL A 367 -9.78 -11.94 -10.10
C VAL A 367 -9.34 -10.62 -10.72
N ASP A 368 -9.50 -10.54 -12.02
CA ASP A 368 -9.29 -9.35 -12.83
C ASP A 368 -10.22 -8.22 -12.34
N ASP A 369 -9.71 -6.99 -12.18
CA ASP A 369 -10.51 -5.78 -11.92
C ASP A 369 -11.65 -5.64 -12.95
N LYS A 370 -11.46 -6.17 -14.15
CA LYS A 370 -12.49 -6.33 -15.19
C LYS A 370 -13.66 -7.23 -14.79
N ALA A 371 -13.53 -8.07 -13.76
CA ALA A 371 -14.65 -8.90 -13.29
C ALA A 371 -15.78 -8.03 -12.69
N PHE A 372 -15.43 -6.97 -11.97
CA PHE A 372 -16.41 -6.01 -11.45
C PHE A 372 -17.10 -5.23 -12.56
N ASP A 373 -16.39 -4.88 -13.63
CA ASP A 373 -16.96 -4.17 -14.78
C ASP A 373 -17.96 -5.07 -15.53
N LYS A 374 -17.65 -6.38 -15.65
CA LYS A 374 -18.57 -7.38 -16.24
C LYS A 374 -19.86 -7.50 -15.46
N VAL A 375 -19.77 -7.61 -14.14
CA VAL A 375 -20.94 -7.71 -13.26
C VAL A 375 -21.74 -6.41 -13.28
N SER A 376 -21.06 -5.27 -13.24
CA SER A 376 -21.71 -3.95 -13.32
C SER A 376 -22.47 -3.76 -14.63
N ALA A 377 -21.93 -4.22 -15.77
CA ALA A 377 -22.59 -4.17 -17.07
C ALA A 377 -23.92 -4.97 -17.06
N ILE A 378 -23.93 -6.15 -16.43
CA ILE A 378 -25.16 -6.95 -16.26
C ILE A 378 -26.20 -6.16 -15.46
N ILE A 379 -25.81 -5.55 -14.34
CA ILE A 379 -26.73 -4.80 -13.49
C ILE A 379 -27.22 -3.53 -14.19
N TYR A 380 -26.37 -2.83 -14.93
CA TYR A 380 -26.82 -1.65 -15.71
C TYR A 380 -27.79 -1.99 -16.83
N SER A 381 -27.73 -3.20 -17.38
CA SER A 381 -28.69 -3.71 -18.36
C SER A 381 -30.08 -4.02 -17.77
N MET A 382 -30.22 -4.06 -16.44
CA MET A 382 -31.49 -4.22 -15.74
C MET A 382 -32.22 -2.89 -15.67
N THR A 383 -33.58 -2.93 -15.73
CA THR A 383 -34.40 -1.78 -15.43
C THR A 383 -34.32 -1.39 -13.95
N GLU A 384 -34.67 -0.16 -13.60
CA GLU A 384 -34.65 0.28 -12.21
C GLU A 384 -35.54 -0.56 -11.30
N LYS A 385 -36.72 -1.00 -11.81
CA LYS A 385 -37.61 -1.89 -11.09
C LYS A 385 -36.99 -3.26 -10.81
N GLU A 386 -36.25 -3.81 -11.78
CA GLU A 386 -35.56 -5.09 -11.64
C GLU A 386 -34.38 -5.00 -10.67
N ARG A 387 -33.66 -3.88 -10.68
CA ARG A 387 -32.56 -3.63 -9.72
C ARG A 387 -33.07 -3.52 -8.28
N LYS A 388 -34.23 -2.87 -8.07
CA LYS A 388 -34.87 -2.73 -6.76
C LYS A 388 -35.57 -4.02 -6.30
N ASN A 389 -36.12 -4.79 -7.21
CA ASN A 389 -36.82 -6.04 -6.91
C ASN A 389 -36.23 -7.23 -7.68
N PRO A 390 -35.23 -7.93 -7.09
CA PRO A 390 -34.59 -9.08 -7.71
C PRO A 390 -35.52 -10.23 -8.07
N ASP A 391 -36.64 -10.40 -7.38
CA ASP A 391 -37.60 -11.48 -7.60
C ASP A 391 -38.22 -11.45 -9.01
N LEU A 392 -38.24 -10.28 -9.66
CA LEU A 392 -38.73 -10.14 -11.05
C LEU A 392 -37.82 -10.89 -12.03
N ILE A 393 -36.50 -10.99 -11.72
CA ILE A 393 -35.53 -11.67 -12.58
C ILE A 393 -35.52 -13.17 -12.27
N GLU A 394 -35.85 -13.55 -11.03
CA GLU A 394 -35.91 -14.98 -10.63
C GLU A 394 -36.99 -15.75 -11.34
N LYS A 395 -38.16 -15.15 -11.48
CA LYS A 395 -39.38 -15.80 -12.01
C LYS A 395 -39.45 -15.76 -13.54
N ASP A 396 -38.73 -14.86 -14.22
CA ASP A 396 -38.90 -14.61 -15.65
C ASP A 396 -37.61 -14.88 -16.44
N PHE A 397 -37.62 -15.94 -17.26
CA PHE A 397 -36.50 -16.30 -18.12
C PHE A 397 -36.26 -15.27 -19.24
N LYS A 398 -37.33 -14.69 -19.82
CA LYS A 398 -37.22 -13.70 -20.91
C LYS A 398 -36.50 -12.43 -20.44
N ARG A 399 -36.69 -12.03 -19.18
CA ARG A 399 -35.98 -10.90 -18.59
C ARG A 399 -34.48 -11.19 -18.51
N ARG A 400 -34.10 -12.39 -18.06
CA ARG A 400 -32.68 -12.81 -17.97
C ARG A 400 -32.01 -12.83 -19.36
N GLU A 401 -32.72 -13.30 -20.38
CA GLU A 401 -32.24 -13.32 -21.75
C GLU A 401 -32.05 -11.90 -22.30
N ARG A 402 -33.01 -10.99 -22.07
CA ARG A 402 -32.89 -9.58 -22.43
C ARG A 402 -31.71 -8.90 -21.72
N ILE A 403 -31.53 -9.15 -20.43
CA ILE A 403 -30.42 -8.60 -19.65
C ILE A 403 -29.09 -9.13 -20.18
N ALA A 404 -29.00 -10.42 -20.47
CA ALA A 404 -27.81 -11.04 -21.08
C ALA A 404 -27.46 -10.37 -22.42
N LYS A 405 -28.42 -10.24 -23.32
CA LYS A 405 -28.26 -9.60 -24.62
C LYS A 405 -27.87 -8.12 -24.48
N GLY A 406 -28.54 -7.37 -23.61
CA GLY A 406 -28.26 -5.93 -23.39
C GLY A 406 -26.92 -5.64 -22.74
N SER A 407 -26.38 -6.57 -21.94
CA SER A 407 -25.06 -6.43 -21.30
C SER A 407 -23.90 -7.00 -22.13
N GLY A 408 -24.17 -7.67 -23.26
CA GLY A 408 -23.18 -8.40 -24.04
C GLY A 408 -22.56 -9.58 -23.28
N ARG A 409 -23.32 -10.17 -22.31
CA ARG A 409 -22.87 -11.28 -21.47
C ARG A 409 -23.73 -12.52 -21.67
N SER A 410 -23.19 -13.66 -21.24
CA SER A 410 -23.94 -14.92 -21.32
C SER A 410 -25.04 -14.99 -20.27
N ILE A 411 -26.09 -15.75 -20.58
CA ILE A 411 -27.18 -16.04 -19.64
C ILE A 411 -26.66 -16.79 -18.39
N GLN A 412 -25.57 -17.53 -18.53
CA GLN A 412 -24.91 -18.21 -17.44
C GLN A 412 -24.31 -17.22 -16.43
N GLU A 413 -23.69 -16.12 -16.92
CA GLU A 413 -23.14 -15.05 -16.07
C GLU A 413 -24.27 -14.32 -15.32
N VAL A 414 -25.41 -14.05 -15.97
CA VAL A 414 -26.61 -13.49 -15.33
C VAL A 414 -27.14 -14.40 -14.23
N ASN A 415 -27.21 -15.72 -14.48
CA ASN A 415 -27.64 -16.70 -13.49
C ASN A 415 -26.66 -16.81 -12.32
N LYS A 416 -25.35 -16.73 -12.58
CA LYS A 416 -24.31 -16.72 -11.55
C LYS A 416 -24.42 -15.50 -10.65
N LEU A 417 -24.65 -14.31 -11.24
CA LEU A 417 -24.90 -13.08 -10.46
C LEU A 417 -26.11 -13.20 -9.56
N ARG A 418 -27.21 -13.76 -10.07
CA ARG A 418 -28.43 -14.02 -9.30
C ARG A 418 -28.16 -14.94 -8.10
N GLN A 419 -27.44 -16.05 -8.32
CA GLN A 419 -27.06 -16.98 -7.26
C GLN A 419 -26.19 -16.32 -6.19
N SER A 420 -25.24 -15.48 -6.62
CA SER A 420 -24.39 -14.70 -5.69
C SER A 420 -25.22 -13.78 -4.80
N LEU A 421 -26.23 -13.10 -5.35
CA LEU A 421 -27.13 -12.23 -4.56
C LEU A 421 -27.95 -13.06 -3.54
N GLN A 422 -28.45 -14.24 -3.94
CA GLN A 422 -29.17 -15.13 -3.03
C GLN A 422 -28.28 -15.66 -1.90
N GLN A 423 -27.07 -16.09 -2.21
CA GLN A 423 -26.08 -16.52 -1.20
C GLN A 423 -25.78 -15.40 -0.22
N MET A 424 -25.55 -14.18 -0.71
CA MET A 424 -25.30 -13.00 0.12
C MET A 424 -26.50 -12.72 1.06
N LYS A 425 -27.73 -12.76 0.56
CA LYS A 425 -28.95 -12.61 1.39
C LYS A 425 -29.07 -13.72 2.45
N SER A 426 -28.75 -14.97 2.10
CA SER A 426 -28.81 -16.09 3.04
C SER A 426 -27.77 -15.97 4.16
N THR A 427 -26.54 -15.56 3.82
CA THR A 427 -25.45 -15.32 4.80
C THR A 427 -25.83 -14.17 5.74
N MET A 428 -26.37 -13.07 5.21
CA MET A 428 -26.86 -11.94 6.02
C MET A 428 -27.97 -12.37 6.99
N LYS A 429 -28.91 -13.19 6.52
CA LYS A 429 -29.98 -13.73 7.37
C LYS A 429 -29.45 -14.64 8.48
N GLN A 430 -28.42 -15.43 8.19
CA GLN A 430 -27.73 -16.23 9.19
C GLN A 430 -27.00 -15.36 10.23
N MET A 431 -26.29 -14.31 9.78
CA MET A 431 -25.62 -13.37 10.68
C MET A 431 -26.61 -12.64 11.60
N LYS A 432 -27.80 -12.25 11.09
CA LYS A 432 -28.84 -11.60 11.88
C LYS A 432 -29.43 -12.49 12.99
N ASN A 433 -29.43 -13.81 12.76
CA ASN A 433 -29.94 -14.80 13.71
C ASN A 433 -28.86 -15.35 14.65
N MET A 434 -27.61 -14.87 14.55
CA MET A 434 -26.53 -15.25 15.46
C MET A 434 -26.68 -14.48 16.78
N ASP A 435 -26.70 -15.25 17.87
CA ASP A 435 -26.72 -14.76 19.23
C ASP A 435 -25.42 -13.97 19.57
N GLU A 436 -25.48 -12.95 20.42
CA GLU A 436 -24.31 -12.15 20.84
C GLU A 436 -23.15 -12.99 21.35
N GLY A 437 -23.44 -14.14 21.97
CA GLY A 437 -22.45 -15.11 22.41
C GLY A 437 -21.66 -15.75 21.27
N SER A 438 -22.32 -16.01 20.14
CA SER A 438 -21.70 -16.53 18.92
C SER A 438 -20.87 -15.47 18.20
N MET A 439 -21.29 -14.20 18.19
CA MET A 439 -20.50 -13.07 17.68
C MET A 439 -19.22 -12.85 18.49
N ARG A 440 -19.28 -12.91 19.83
CA ARG A 440 -18.10 -12.80 20.70
C ARG A 440 -17.12 -13.98 20.49
N ARG A 441 -17.63 -15.20 20.27
CA ARG A 441 -16.80 -16.37 19.94
C ARG A 441 -16.13 -16.23 18.57
N MET A 442 -16.82 -15.69 17.57
CA MET A 442 -16.25 -15.43 16.25
C MET A 442 -15.20 -14.32 16.28
N GLN A 443 -15.42 -13.23 17.04
CA GLN A 443 -14.43 -12.19 17.28
C GLN A 443 -13.20 -12.72 18.04
N SER A 444 -13.38 -13.61 19.01
CA SER A 444 -12.27 -14.24 19.72
C SER A 444 -11.49 -15.21 18.85
N GLN A 445 -12.15 -15.93 17.93
CA GLN A 445 -11.49 -16.81 16.96
C GLN A 445 -10.69 -16.01 15.91
N VAL A 446 -11.22 -14.90 15.44
CA VAL A 446 -10.51 -13.97 14.56
C VAL A 446 -9.31 -13.33 15.28
N LYS A 447 -9.46 -12.93 16.55
CA LYS A 447 -8.33 -12.43 17.38
C LYS A 447 -7.27 -13.49 17.62
N ASN A 448 -7.63 -14.77 17.66
CA ASN A 448 -6.71 -15.89 17.90
C ASN A 448 -6.16 -16.52 16.61
N GLY A 449 -6.36 -15.88 15.44
CA GLY A 449 -5.78 -16.33 14.17
C GLY A 449 -6.34 -17.64 13.61
N ASN A 450 -7.50 -18.10 14.08
CA ASN A 450 -8.10 -19.37 13.66
C ASN A 450 -9.18 -19.13 12.59
N TYR A 451 -8.76 -19.07 11.32
CA TYR A 451 -9.62 -18.80 10.15
C TYR A 451 -10.31 -20.03 9.56
N SER A 452 -10.42 -21.14 10.28
CA SER A 452 -11.03 -22.38 9.79
C SER A 452 -12.54 -22.32 9.56
N GLY A 453 -13.20 -21.18 9.78
CA GLY A 453 -14.64 -20.97 9.60
C GLY A 453 -15.10 -20.52 8.20
N PHE A 454 -14.19 -20.17 7.30
CA PHE A 454 -14.52 -19.86 5.90
C PHE A 454 -14.22 -21.06 5.01
N ALA A 455 -14.95 -22.15 5.22
CA ALA A 455 -14.81 -23.38 4.44
C ALA A 455 -15.30 -23.20 3.01
N ALA A 456 -14.46 -23.61 2.06
CA ALA A 456 -14.85 -23.90 0.69
C ALA A 456 -16.03 -24.92 0.63
N PRO A 457 -16.86 -24.95 -0.42
CA PRO A 457 -18.04 -25.77 -0.50
C PRO A 457 -17.69 -27.26 -0.35
N GLN A 458 -18.36 -27.90 0.61
CA GLN A 458 -18.24 -29.35 0.85
C GLN A 458 -18.53 -30.11 -0.45
N LYS A 459 -17.61 -31.01 -0.81
CA LYS A 459 -17.84 -32.03 -1.84
C LYS A 459 -19.04 -32.88 -1.43
N VAL A 460 -20.06 -32.86 -2.26
CA VAL A 460 -21.22 -33.75 -2.15
C VAL A 460 -20.73 -35.20 -2.13
N ASN A 461 -20.95 -35.84 -1.03
CA ASN A 461 -20.65 -37.25 -0.84
C ASN A 461 -21.63 -38.07 -1.69
N LYS A 462 -21.15 -38.69 -2.78
CA LYS A 462 -21.90 -39.65 -3.55
C LYS A 462 -22.11 -40.88 -2.66
N GLY A 463 -23.34 -41.09 -2.21
CA GLY A 463 -23.76 -42.25 -1.45
C GLY A 463 -23.42 -43.54 -2.20
N LYS A 464 -22.70 -44.44 -1.51
CA LYS A 464 -22.53 -45.83 -1.93
C LYS A 464 -23.87 -46.55 -1.74
N GLY A 465 -24.59 -46.77 -2.84
CA GLY A 465 -25.67 -47.74 -2.89
C GLY A 465 -25.10 -49.13 -2.81
N LYS A 466 -25.41 -49.85 -1.72
CA LYS A 466 -25.26 -51.31 -1.62
C LYS A 466 -26.35 -51.95 -2.47
N GLY A 467 -26.00 -52.56 -3.57
CA GLY A 467 -26.82 -53.49 -4.31
C GLY A 467 -26.16 -54.88 -4.29
N LYS A 468 -26.66 -55.78 -3.44
CA LYS A 468 -26.42 -57.23 -3.55
C LYS A 468 -27.22 -57.74 -4.74
N GLY A 469 -26.58 -58.44 -5.64
CA GLY A 469 -27.22 -59.20 -6.72
C GLY A 469 -26.27 -60.31 -7.18
N SER A 470 -26.40 -61.45 -6.60
CA SER A 470 -25.86 -62.74 -7.04
C SER A 470 -26.49 -63.10 -8.38
N PHE A 471 -25.72 -63.51 -9.39
CA PHE A 471 -26.11 -64.58 -10.32
C PHE A 471 -24.87 -65.26 -10.90
N ARG A 472 -24.90 -66.58 -10.77
CA ARG A 472 -24.04 -67.56 -11.43
C ARG A 472 -24.31 -67.55 -12.95
N TYR A 473 -23.30 -67.64 -13.77
CA TYR A 473 -22.90 -68.71 -14.69
C TYR A 473 -21.55 -68.42 -15.18
#